data_b6bfb4b2f174754ed114f8aa65e9faed
#
_entry.id   b6bfb4b2f174754ed114f8aa65e9faed
#
_cell.length_a   1.000
_cell.length_b   1.000
_cell.length_c   1.000
_cell.angle_alpha   90.00
_cell.angle_beta   90.00
_cell.angle_gamma   90.00
#
_symmetry.space_group_name_H-M   'P 1'
#
loop_
_entity.id
_entity.type
_entity.pdbx_description
1 polymer ?
#
loop_
_entity_poly.entity_id
_entity_poly.type
_entity_poly.pdbx_seq_one_letter_code
_entity_poly.pdbx_strand_id
1 'polypeptide(L)'
;MEWVNGDTLDVFLQRRAKNASVIDSLRAQFRAMALALQRAGIAHGDIQNLNVIVVGTELRLIDYDGMYVPPMQTGGGEEVGHPHWQHPQRSQRDFGPNMDRFSFIVVDVSLRALIADPALHGSFNEGGETIIFKANDYADPSSSEIFRILKAKPELQSAANNLERICGAPISQVPTLEDFLAGNNIPVASVRTAPALGRVEGKPKQAAYISAYPVVDAADFSKAVKNVGNRVELVGRIIDFKYDIGKRGRGKGKPYVFLNFGPWKSNIVKLTFWSDGLVNMINKPEQSWVGRWVSVTGLIDAPYTSRRYNYTHVGITVTADGQVQFITEADANYRLGRASAPTQQNNRDVLRNLGAAMRPATPKRLPGVQPTPAPNAVQTNRDILNAIRRAPGTPPAGRGYSSPTPSTPPKGNGWARVVGIIHRALQYLS
;
A
#
# COMPACT_ATOMS: atom_id res chain seq x y z
N MET A 1 4.02 -2.42 -32.73
CA MET A 1 4.04 -2.52 -31.24
C MET A 1 3.48 -3.89 -30.89
N GLU A 2 4.22 -4.71 -30.14
CA GLU A 2 3.73 -6.03 -29.70
C GLU A 2 2.82 -5.83 -28.48
N TRP A 3 1.62 -6.40 -28.52
CA TRP A 3 0.70 -6.34 -27.40
C TRP A 3 1.15 -7.30 -26.29
N VAL A 4 1.35 -6.81 -25.08
CA VAL A 4 1.70 -7.62 -23.91
C VAL A 4 0.42 -8.12 -23.25
N ASN A 5 0.21 -9.45 -23.27
CA ASN A 5 -0.94 -10.08 -22.61
C ASN A 5 -0.48 -10.70 -21.29
N GLY A 6 -0.88 -10.10 -20.16
CA GLY A 6 -0.51 -10.53 -18.82
C GLY A 6 -1.27 -9.73 -17.76
N ASP A 7 -1.08 -10.08 -16.49
CA ASP A 7 -1.61 -9.31 -15.35
C ASP A 7 -0.64 -8.18 -15.01
N THR A 8 -1.14 -6.98 -14.69
CA THR A 8 -0.32 -5.97 -14.01
C THR A 8 0.17 -6.53 -12.68
N LEU A 9 1.28 -6.02 -12.16
CA LEU A 9 1.82 -6.48 -10.88
C LEU A 9 0.76 -6.35 -9.75
N ASP A 10 -0.06 -5.31 -9.76
CA ASP A 10 -1.17 -5.14 -8.83
C ASP A 10 -2.17 -6.30 -8.93
N VAL A 11 -2.71 -6.58 -10.13
CA VAL A 11 -3.67 -7.68 -10.35
C VAL A 11 -3.06 -9.03 -10.00
N PHE A 12 -1.79 -9.24 -10.31
CA PHE A 12 -1.09 -10.46 -9.94
C PHE A 12 -0.97 -10.63 -8.42
N LEU A 13 -0.61 -9.57 -7.70
CA LEU A 13 -0.50 -9.58 -6.24
C LEU A 13 -1.86 -9.79 -5.56
N GLN A 14 -2.93 -9.16 -6.05
CA GLN A 14 -4.29 -9.39 -5.54
C GLN A 14 -4.66 -10.88 -5.55
N ARG A 15 -4.25 -11.60 -6.60
CA ARG A 15 -4.56 -13.03 -6.76
C ARG A 15 -3.57 -13.96 -6.04
N ARG A 16 -2.33 -13.53 -5.86
CA ARG A 16 -1.21 -14.43 -5.49
C ARG A 16 -0.47 -14.03 -4.21
N ALA A 17 -0.74 -12.87 -3.58
CA ALA A 17 0.00 -12.40 -2.41
C ALA A 17 0.06 -13.41 -1.25
N LYS A 18 -0.94 -14.29 -1.13
CA LYS A 18 -0.98 -15.35 -0.10
C LYS A 18 -0.02 -16.53 -0.38
N ASN A 19 0.56 -16.61 -1.57
CA ASN A 19 1.46 -17.71 -1.93
C ASN A 19 2.92 -17.23 -1.87
N ALA A 20 3.57 -17.44 -0.72
CA ALA A 20 4.93 -16.97 -0.45
C ALA A 20 5.96 -17.44 -1.51
N SER A 21 5.86 -18.68 -2.00
CA SER A 21 6.80 -19.21 -3.02
C SER A 21 6.65 -18.51 -4.37
N VAL A 22 5.42 -18.16 -4.75
CA VAL A 22 5.14 -17.41 -5.98
C VAL A 22 5.69 -15.98 -5.85
N ILE A 23 5.51 -15.33 -4.70
CA ILE A 23 6.03 -13.99 -4.44
C ILE A 23 7.56 -13.99 -4.38
N ASP A 24 8.19 -15.02 -3.81
CA ASP A 24 9.65 -15.14 -3.80
C ASP A 24 10.22 -15.30 -5.22
N SER A 25 9.60 -16.14 -6.05
CA SER A 25 9.95 -16.27 -7.47
C SER A 25 9.80 -14.94 -8.22
N LEU A 26 8.69 -14.24 -8.03
CA LEU A 26 8.45 -12.91 -8.59
C LEU A 26 9.54 -11.91 -8.18
N ARG A 27 9.89 -11.90 -6.88
CA ARG A 27 10.92 -11.05 -6.32
C ARG A 27 12.31 -11.33 -6.94
N ALA A 28 12.64 -12.61 -7.12
CA ALA A 28 13.90 -12.99 -7.76
C ALA A 28 13.98 -12.47 -9.21
N GLN A 29 12.88 -12.57 -9.97
CA GLN A 29 12.80 -12.04 -11.33
C GLN A 29 12.87 -10.52 -11.38
N PHE A 30 12.17 -9.84 -10.47
CA PHE A 30 12.22 -8.38 -10.35
C PHE A 30 13.65 -7.90 -10.07
N ARG A 31 14.36 -8.56 -9.16
CA ARG A 31 15.79 -8.28 -8.90
C ARG A 31 16.65 -8.46 -10.13
N ALA A 32 16.47 -9.56 -10.86
CA ALA A 32 17.23 -9.82 -12.08
C ALA A 32 17.00 -8.72 -13.13
N MET A 33 15.75 -8.28 -13.30
CA MET A 33 15.39 -7.17 -14.19
C MET A 33 16.03 -5.85 -13.73
N ALA A 34 15.88 -5.49 -12.47
CA ALA A 34 16.42 -4.25 -11.90
C ALA A 34 17.96 -4.18 -12.04
N LEU A 35 18.66 -5.27 -11.71
CA LEU A 35 20.11 -5.35 -11.85
C LEU A 35 20.56 -5.26 -13.31
N ALA A 36 19.81 -5.85 -14.24
CA ALA A 36 20.11 -5.76 -15.67
C ALA A 36 20.00 -4.32 -16.18
N LEU A 37 18.93 -3.60 -15.81
CA LEU A 37 18.73 -2.18 -16.15
C LEU A 37 19.83 -1.31 -15.57
N GLN A 38 20.15 -1.47 -14.29
CA GLN A 38 21.21 -0.70 -13.62
C GLN A 38 22.60 -0.92 -14.29
N ARG A 39 22.94 -2.17 -14.63
CA ARG A 39 24.20 -2.49 -15.31
C ARG A 39 24.27 -1.92 -16.73
N ALA A 40 23.13 -1.83 -17.42
CA ALA A 40 23.04 -1.22 -18.74
C ALA A 40 23.04 0.31 -18.70
N GLY A 41 22.96 0.93 -17.51
CA GLY A 41 22.81 2.38 -17.33
C GLY A 41 21.46 2.90 -17.84
N ILE A 42 20.45 2.04 -17.88
CA ILE A 42 19.09 2.35 -18.34
C ILE A 42 18.20 2.54 -17.09
N ALA A 43 17.32 3.53 -17.15
CA ALA A 43 16.28 3.71 -16.14
C ALA A 43 14.92 3.94 -16.81
N HIS A 44 13.88 3.38 -16.23
CA HIS A 44 12.51 3.47 -16.74
C HIS A 44 11.84 4.82 -16.41
N GLY A 45 12.16 5.37 -15.23
CA GLY A 45 11.62 6.64 -14.76
C GLY A 45 10.31 6.54 -14.00
N ASP A 46 9.52 5.50 -14.23
CA ASP A 46 8.24 5.27 -13.56
C ASP A 46 8.01 3.77 -13.28
N ILE A 47 8.91 3.16 -12.52
CA ILE A 47 8.74 1.78 -12.04
C ILE A 47 7.62 1.77 -10.99
N GLN A 48 6.48 1.24 -11.38
CA GLN A 48 5.30 1.09 -10.55
C GLN A 48 4.53 -0.20 -10.89
N ASN A 49 3.59 -0.59 -10.03
CA ASN A 49 2.82 -1.82 -10.18
C ASN A 49 1.98 -1.89 -11.47
N LEU A 50 1.56 -0.76 -12.03
CA LEU A 50 0.80 -0.71 -13.28
C LEU A 50 1.69 -0.83 -14.52
N ASN A 51 2.97 -0.47 -14.41
CA ASN A 51 3.93 -0.50 -15.51
C ASN A 51 4.76 -1.79 -15.55
N VAL A 52 4.54 -2.70 -14.59
CA VAL A 52 5.14 -4.03 -14.55
C VAL A 52 4.07 -5.07 -14.86
N ILE A 53 4.19 -5.74 -16.00
CA ILE A 53 3.27 -6.80 -16.44
C ILE A 53 3.91 -8.17 -16.15
N VAL A 54 3.14 -9.05 -15.53
CA VAL A 54 3.53 -10.44 -15.25
C VAL A 54 2.94 -11.35 -16.33
N VAL A 55 3.80 -11.98 -17.12
CA VAL A 55 3.44 -12.92 -18.20
C VAL A 55 3.96 -14.30 -17.83
N GLY A 56 3.09 -15.15 -17.29
CA GLY A 56 3.53 -16.44 -16.73
C GLY A 56 4.52 -16.27 -15.59
N THR A 57 5.82 -16.49 -15.88
CA THR A 57 6.93 -16.28 -14.95
C THR A 57 7.86 -15.11 -15.35
N GLU A 58 7.55 -14.38 -16.40
CA GLU A 58 8.39 -13.30 -16.91
C GLU A 58 7.79 -11.93 -16.53
N LEU A 59 8.66 -10.95 -16.31
CA LEU A 59 8.26 -9.55 -16.13
C LEU A 59 8.50 -8.77 -17.42
N ARG A 60 7.56 -7.92 -17.76
CA ARG A 60 7.62 -6.98 -18.88
C ARG A 60 7.34 -5.59 -18.37
N LEU A 61 8.17 -4.63 -18.75
CA LEU A 61 7.90 -3.21 -18.53
C LEU A 61 7.08 -2.66 -19.69
N ILE A 62 6.22 -1.71 -19.41
CA ILE A 62 5.44 -0.94 -20.38
C ILE A 62 5.51 0.54 -19.99
N ASP A 63 5.08 1.43 -20.88
CA ASP A 63 5.07 2.87 -20.66
C ASP A 63 6.49 3.47 -20.53
N TYR A 64 7.17 3.58 -21.66
CA TYR A 64 8.58 3.99 -21.72
C TYR A 64 8.80 5.51 -21.88
N ASP A 65 7.75 6.32 -21.76
CA ASP A 65 7.81 7.76 -22.08
C ASP A 65 8.80 8.52 -21.17
N GLY A 66 8.94 8.09 -19.91
CA GLY A 66 9.91 8.64 -18.95
C GLY A 66 11.30 8.00 -18.96
N MET A 67 11.62 7.12 -19.92
CA MET A 67 12.82 6.31 -19.90
C MET A 67 14.09 7.10 -20.18
N TYR A 68 15.15 6.78 -19.43
CA TYR A 68 16.52 7.21 -19.73
C TYR A 68 17.32 6.06 -20.36
N VAL A 69 17.97 6.35 -21.47
CA VAL A 69 18.93 5.43 -22.12
C VAL A 69 20.22 6.17 -22.48
N PRO A 70 21.41 5.56 -22.34
CA PRO A 70 22.64 6.14 -22.88
C PRO A 70 22.56 6.27 -24.42
N PRO A 71 22.97 7.38 -25.03
CA PRO A 71 23.72 8.53 -24.49
C PRO A 71 22.86 9.77 -24.20
N MET A 72 21.60 9.63 -23.78
CA MET A 72 20.75 10.81 -23.43
C MET A 72 21.45 11.70 -22.39
N GLN A 73 21.15 13.02 -22.44
CA GLN A 73 21.63 13.96 -21.45
C GLN A 73 20.89 13.75 -20.12
N THR A 74 21.59 13.86 -19.01
CA THR A 74 21.01 13.80 -17.66
C THR A 74 20.45 15.15 -17.24
N GLY A 75 19.43 15.13 -16.35
CA GLY A 75 18.72 16.32 -15.87
C GLY A 75 17.64 16.82 -16.82
N GLY A 76 16.64 17.52 -16.30
CA GLY A 76 15.58 18.14 -17.09
C GLY A 76 14.57 17.16 -17.71
N GLY A 77 14.28 16.04 -17.04
CA GLY A 77 13.21 15.14 -17.47
C GLY A 77 11.83 15.80 -17.45
N GLU A 78 10.95 15.41 -18.35
CA GLU A 78 9.58 15.95 -18.42
C GLU A 78 8.70 15.36 -17.31
N GLU A 79 8.92 14.10 -16.95
CA GLU A 79 8.15 13.37 -15.96
C GLU A 79 8.96 12.99 -14.72
N VAL A 80 8.29 12.85 -13.59
CA VAL A 80 8.90 12.48 -12.31
C VAL A 80 8.52 11.07 -11.88
N GLY A 81 7.53 10.46 -12.53
CA GLY A 81 6.94 9.20 -12.16
C GLY A 81 5.96 9.30 -10.98
N HIS A 82 5.30 8.19 -10.65
CA HIS A 82 4.24 8.17 -9.65
C HIS A 82 4.82 8.33 -8.21
N PRO A 83 4.33 9.31 -7.39
CA PRO A 83 4.93 9.64 -6.09
C PRO A 83 5.04 8.48 -5.09
N HIS A 84 4.15 7.49 -5.16
CA HIS A 84 4.18 6.33 -4.27
C HIS A 84 5.36 5.39 -4.51
N TRP A 85 6.10 5.62 -5.58
CA TRP A 85 7.22 4.76 -6.00
C TRP A 85 8.54 5.53 -6.10
N GLN A 86 8.48 6.86 -5.85
CA GLN A 86 9.62 7.74 -6.01
C GLN A 86 10.20 8.19 -4.67
N HIS A 87 11.49 8.49 -4.67
CA HIS A 87 12.16 9.11 -3.53
C HIS A 87 11.47 10.45 -3.16
N PRO A 88 11.30 10.81 -1.87
CA PRO A 88 10.62 12.05 -1.46
C PRO A 88 11.19 13.33 -2.08
N GLN A 89 12.49 13.32 -2.45
CA GLN A 89 13.17 14.47 -3.06
C GLN A 89 13.27 14.36 -4.59
N ARG A 90 12.61 13.37 -5.21
CA ARG A 90 12.64 13.19 -6.67
C ARG A 90 12.09 14.42 -7.38
N SER A 91 12.82 14.90 -8.38
CA SER A 91 12.47 16.04 -9.22
C SER A 91 12.86 15.80 -10.68
N GLN A 92 12.43 16.66 -11.58
CA GLN A 92 12.82 16.62 -12.98
C GLN A 92 14.35 16.71 -13.20
N ARG A 93 15.09 17.31 -12.25
CA ARG A 93 16.57 17.44 -12.30
C ARG A 93 17.27 16.10 -12.11
N ASP A 94 16.59 15.11 -11.58
CA ASP A 94 17.16 13.79 -11.25
C ASP A 94 16.98 12.80 -12.40
N PHE A 95 16.62 13.27 -13.60
CA PHE A 95 16.53 12.44 -14.79
C PHE A 95 17.92 11.88 -15.15
N GLY A 96 18.02 10.56 -15.26
CA GLY A 96 19.28 9.89 -15.53
C GLY A 96 19.30 8.42 -15.10
N PRO A 97 20.45 7.72 -15.22
CA PRO A 97 20.55 6.26 -15.04
C PRO A 97 20.24 5.77 -13.62
N ASN A 98 20.22 6.66 -12.65
CA ASN A 98 20.08 6.32 -11.23
C ASN A 98 18.66 6.55 -10.69
N MET A 99 17.76 7.10 -11.48
CA MET A 99 16.46 7.59 -11.00
C MET A 99 15.54 6.48 -10.47
N ASP A 100 15.70 5.22 -10.90
CA ASP A 100 14.89 4.09 -10.46
C ASP A 100 15.43 3.35 -9.23
N ARG A 101 16.60 3.74 -8.69
CA ARG A 101 17.22 3.01 -7.56
C ARG A 101 16.28 2.89 -6.37
N PHE A 102 15.57 3.97 -6.04
CA PHE A 102 14.63 3.98 -4.95
C PHE A 102 13.43 3.06 -5.22
N SER A 103 12.84 3.14 -6.40
CA SER A 103 11.69 2.31 -6.81
C SER A 103 12.04 0.83 -6.77
N PHE A 104 13.24 0.43 -7.22
CA PHE A 104 13.70 -0.95 -7.15
C PHE A 104 13.80 -1.45 -5.70
N ILE A 105 14.32 -0.63 -4.80
CA ILE A 105 14.42 -0.97 -3.37
C ILE A 105 13.03 -1.11 -2.74
N VAL A 106 12.13 -0.16 -3.02
CA VAL A 106 10.75 -0.16 -2.50
C VAL A 106 9.99 -1.42 -2.93
N VAL A 107 10.07 -1.80 -4.21
CA VAL A 107 9.42 -3.03 -4.71
C VAL A 107 10.02 -4.26 -4.04
N ASP A 108 11.34 -4.37 -3.94
CA ASP A 108 11.99 -5.52 -3.30
C ASP A 108 11.61 -5.68 -1.84
N VAL A 109 11.63 -4.58 -1.07
CA VAL A 109 11.23 -4.57 0.36
C VAL A 109 9.75 -4.92 0.49
N SER A 110 8.88 -4.39 -0.39
CA SER A 110 7.46 -4.70 -0.39
C SER A 110 7.20 -6.18 -0.63
N LEU A 111 7.81 -6.77 -1.65
CA LEU A 111 7.65 -8.20 -1.95
C LEU A 111 8.20 -9.08 -0.80
N ARG A 112 9.34 -8.70 -0.22
CA ARG A 112 9.88 -9.38 0.97
C ARG A 112 8.92 -9.31 2.16
N ALA A 113 8.26 -8.18 2.35
CA ALA A 113 7.27 -8.00 3.41
C ALA A 113 6.04 -8.90 3.19
N LEU A 114 5.57 -9.04 1.93
CA LEU A 114 4.45 -9.94 1.60
C LEU A 114 4.79 -11.42 1.78
N ILE A 115 6.05 -11.82 1.58
CA ILE A 115 6.50 -13.19 1.89
C ILE A 115 6.37 -13.47 3.39
N ALA A 116 6.75 -12.49 4.23
CA ALA A 116 6.69 -12.62 5.69
C ALA A 116 5.26 -12.45 6.24
N ASP A 117 4.45 -11.60 5.61
CA ASP A 117 3.09 -11.30 6.04
C ASP A 117 2.20 -10.88 4.86
N PRO A 118 1.52 -11.83 4.23
CA PRO A 118 0.65 -11.56 3.08
C PRO A 118 -0.54 -10.63 3.37
N ALA A 119 -0.94 -10.49 4.66
CA ALA A 119 -2.06 -9.63 5.04
C ALA A 119 -1.74 -8.14 4.83
N LEU A 120 -0.46 -7.78 4.79
CA LEU A 120 -0.02 -6.40 4.54
C LEU A 120 -0.53 -5.87 3.18
N HIS A 121 -0.63 -6.72 2.16
CA HIS A 121 -1.17 -6.28 0.87
C HIS A 121 -2.61 -5.76 1.00
N GLY A 122 -3.50 -6.52 1.63
CA GLY A 122 -4.89 -6.11 1.82
C GLY A 122 -5.06 -4.87 2.72
N SER A 123 -4.09 -4.62 3.62
CA SER A 123 -4.14 -3.50 4.57
C SER A 123 -3.56 -2.21 4.02
N PHE A 124 -2.63 -2.27 3.05
CA PHE A 124 -1.83 -1.11 2.63
C PHE A 124 -1.79 -0.85 1.12
N ASN A 125 -2.43 -1.64 0.27
CA ASN A 125 -2.31 -1.51 -1.19
C ASN A 125 -3.02 -0.30 -1.84
N GLU A 126 -3.73 0.52 -1.07
CA GLU A 126 -4.45 1.75 -1.53
C GLU A 126 -5.17 1.60 -2.88
N GLY A 127 -5.95 0.54 -3.03
CA GLY A 127 -6.76 0.37 -4.23
C GLY A 127 -5.97 -0.03 -5.47
N GLY A 128 -4.82 -0.65 -5.27
CA GLY A 128 -3.94 -1.04 -6.35
C GLY A 128 -2.91 0.01 -6.73
N GLU A 129 -2.88 1.17 -6.06
CA GLU A 129 -1.91 2.23 -6.33
C GLU A 129 -0.53 1.96 -5.71
N THR A 130 -0.48 1.06 -4.71
CA THR A 130 0.76 0.70 -3.99
C THR A 130 0.86 -0.80 -3.80
N ILE A 131 2.03 -1.31 -3.41
CA ILE A 131 2.10 -2.66 -2.83
C ILE A 131 1.82 -2.57 -1.33
N ILE A 132 2.62 -1.79 -0.58
CA ILE A 132 2.45 -1.56 0.86
C ILE A 132 2.89 -0.15 1.32
N PHE A 133 3.63 0.59 0.52
CA PHE A 133 4.14 1.92 0.86
C PHE A 133 3.49 3.01 0.01
N LYS A 134 3.32 4.18 0.59
CA LYS A 134 2.85 5.39 -0.07
C LYS A 134 3.79 6.57 0.17
N ALA A 135 3.65 7.63 -0.61
CA ALA A 135 4.52 8.81 -0.54
C ALA A 135 4.66 9.41 0.86
N ASN A 136 3.58 9.41 1.65
CA ASN A 136 3.62 9.93 3.03
C ASN A 136 4.48 9.08 3.96
N ASP A 137 4.59 7.75 3.71
CA ASP A 137 5.44 6.87 4.49
C ASP A 137 6.92 7.23 4.32
N TYR A 138 7.32 7.65 3.11
CA TYR A 138 8.69 8.07 2.81
C TYR A 138 8.99 9.48 3.29
N ALA A 139 7.97 10.38 3.30
CA ALA A 139 8.12 11.75 3.76
C ALA A 139 8.33 11.82 5.28
N ASP A 140 7.68 10.95 6.03
CA ASP A 140 7.85 10.79 7.48
C ASP A 140 7.81 9.32 7.92
N PRO A 141 8.90 8.56 7.72
CA PRO A 141 8.97 7.16 8.11
C PRO A 141 8.77 6.93 9.62
N SER A 142 9.06 7.94 10.44
CA SER A 142 8.93 7.84 11.90
C SER A 142 7.48 7.77 12.37
N SER A 143 6.57 8.40 11.64
CA SER A 143 5.12 8.38 11.88
C SER A 143 4.40 7.31 11.06
N SER A 144 5.08 6.58 10.18
CA SER A 144 4.48 5.60 9.30
C SER A 144 4.15 4.30 10.02
N GLU A 145 2.90 3.85 9.88
CA GLU A 145 2.45 2.58 10.46
C GLU A 145 3.13 1.37 9.79
N ILE A 146 3.28 1.39 8.47
CA ILE A 146 3.93 0.29 7.77
C ILE A 146 5.40 0.17 8.20
N PHE A 147 6.16 1.26 8.32
CA PHE A 147 7.52 1.20 8.85
C PHE A 147 7.57 0.63 10.27
N ARG A 148 6.65 1.02 11.14
CA ARG A 148 6.53 0.49 12.50
C ARG A 148 6.31 -1.02 12.52
N ILE A 149 5.39 -1.52 11.67
CA ILE A 149 5.09 -2.95 11.53
C ILE A 149 6.33 -3.72 11.03
N LEU A 150 6.98 -3.23 9.98
CA LEU A 150 8.15 -3.91 9.41
C LEU A 150 9.33 -3.94 10.38
N LYS A 151 9.57 -2.86 11.13
CA LYS A 151 10.62 -2.80 12.15
C LYS A 151 10.37 -3.74 13.33
N ALA A 152 9.11 -4.08 13.62
CA ALA A 152 8.77 -5.03 14.67
C ALA A 152 9.00 -6.50 14.29
N LYS A 153 9.21 -6.80 13.00
CA LYS A 153 9.48 -8.15 12.50
C LYS A 153 11.01 -8.34 12.32
N PRO A 154 11.66 -9.27 13.05
CA PRO A 154 13.11 -9.43 13.02
C PRO A 154 13.70 -9.61 11.62
N GLU A 155 13.01 -10.39 10.77
CA GLU A 155 13.42 -10.68 9.41
C GLU A 155 13.31 -9.47 8.44
N LEU A 156 12.54 -8.45 8.79
CA LEU A 156 12.31 -7.23 7.99
C LEU A 156 12.99 -5.99 8.58
N GLN A 157 13.34 -6.03 9.86
CA GLN A 157 13.82 -4.87 10.63
C GLN A 157 15.01 -4.16 9.98
N SER A 158 16.02 -4.91 9.55
CA SER A 158 17.21 -4.34 8.90
C SER A 158 16.86 -3.62 7.60
N ALA A 159 16.04 -4.25 6.74
CA ALA A 159 15.61 -3.65 5.47
C ALA A 159 14.76 -2.38 5.70
N ALA A 160 13.85 -2.40 6.67
CA ALA A 160 13.03 -1.26 7.03
C ALA A 160 13.87 -0.09 7.58
N ASN A 161 14.83 -0.37 8.46
CA ASN A 161 15.74 0.66 8.99
C ASN A 161 16.61 1.27 7.88
N ASN A 162 17.11 0.45 6.95
CA ASN A 162 17.90 0.92 5.82
C ASN A 162 17.07 1.80 4.87
N LEU A 163 15.84 1.38 4.56
CA LEU A 163 14.92 2.16 3.73
C LEU A 163 14.57 3.51 4.40
N GLU A 164 14.32 3.53 5.72
CA GLU A 164 14.08 4.78 6.46
C GLU A 164 15.25 5.76 6.33
N ARG A 165 16.50 5.26 6.46
CA ARG A 165 17.70 6.10 6.30
C ARG A 165 17.81 6.67 4.88
N ILE A 166 17.47 5.86 3.88
CA ILE A 166 17.43 6.29 2.48
C ILE A 166 16.39 7.38 2.27
N CYS A 167 15.18 7.24 2.82
CA CYS A 167 14.14 8.28 2.71
C CYS A 167 14.58 9.63 3.28
N GLY A 168 15.38 9.63 4.34
CA GLY A 168 15.89 10.85 4.99
C GLY A 168 17.14 11.44 4.36
N ALA A 169 17.78 10.74 3.43
CA ALA A 169 19.03 11.16 2.78
C ALA A 169 18.78 11.91 1.47
N PRO A 170 19.78 12.62 0.92
CA PRO A 170 19.72 13.14 -0.44
C PRO A 170 19.51 12.03 -1.47
N ILE A 171 18.71 12.26 -2.52
CA ILE A 171 18.42 11.27 -3.57
C ILE A 171 19.70 10.72 -4.23
N SER A 172 20.74 11.52 -4.34
CA SER A 172 22.05 11.11 -4.88
C SER A 172 22.75 10.03 -4.06
N GLN A 173 22.36 9.83 -2.79
CA GLN A 173 22.90 8.82 -1.88
C GLN A 173 22.07 7.52 -1.87
N VAL A 174 21.03 7.40 -2.68
CA VAL A 174 20.28 6.16 -2.83
C VAL A 174 21.21 5.09 -3.41
N PRO A 175 21.48 3.98 -2.68
CA PRO A 175 22.39 2.94 -3.15
C PRO A 175 21.81 2.19 -4.35
N THR A 176 22.64 1.41 -5.03
CA THR A 176 22.14 0.41 -5.99
C THR A 176 21.32 -0.64 -5.24
N LEU A 177 20.47 -1.37 -5.97
CA LEU A 177 19.73 -2.49 -5.35
C LEU A 177 20.71 -3.54 -4.79
N GLU A 178 21.83 -3.82 -5.48
CA GLU A 178 22.85 -4.76 -5.04
C GLU A 178 23.49 -4.33 -3.72
N ASP A 179 23.89 -3.07 -3.60
CA ASP A 179 24.41 -2.48 -2.38
C ASP A 179 23.40 -2.53 -1.22
N PHE A 180 22.14 -2.17 -1.51
CA PHE A 180 21.06 -2.24 -0.50
C PHE A 180 20.88 -3.65 0.04
N LEU A 181 20.86 -4.66 -0.83
CA LEU A 181 20.71 -6.07 -0.43
C LEU A 181 21.90 -6.57 0.37
N ALA A 182 23.10 -6.07 0.09
CA ALA A 182 24.31 -6.38 0.82
C ALA A 182 24.47 -5.55 2.11
N GLY A 183 23.65 -4.53 2.32
CA GLY A 183 23.78 -3.58 3.43
C GLY A 183 24.93 -2.59 3.25
N ASN A 184 25.45 -2.45 2.03
CA ASN A 184 26.53 -1.54 1.67
C ASN A 184 25.97 -0.16 1.24
N ASN A 185 26.79 0.87 1.37
CA ASN A 185 26.48 2.23 0.92
C ASN A 185 25.14 2.79 1.45
N ILE A 186 24.64 2.25 2.56
CA ILE A 186 23.45 2.75 3.23
C ILE A 186 23.80 4.11 3.87
N PRO A 187 23.02 5.19 3.61
CA PRO A 187 23.27 6.48 4.22
C PRO A 187 23.32 6.38 5.74
N VAL A 188 24.31 7.04 6.34
CA VAL A 188 24.33 7.15 7.80
C VAL A 188 23.16 8.03 8.21
N ALA A 189 22.44 7.63 9.27
CA ALA A 189 21.41 8.48 9.83
C ALA A 189 22.00 9.86 10.08
N SER A 190 21.57 10.87 9.34
CA SER A 190 21.93 12.24 9.64
C SER A 190 21.31 12.51 11.01
N VAL A 191 22.16 12.61 12.04
CA VAL A 191 21.74 13.23 13.29
C VAL A 191 21.33 14.63 12.85
N ARG A 192 20.04 14.91 12.79
CA ARG A 192 19.56 16.28 12.77
C ARG A 192 20.05 16.87 14.09
N THR A 193 21.25 17.40 14.09
CA THR A 193 21.66 18.39 15.06
C THR A 193 20.69 19.53 14.87
N ALA A 194 19.67 19.56 15.70
CA ALA A 194 18.86 20.74 15.84
C ALA A 194 19.86 21.88 16.05
N PRO A 195 19.83 22.95 15.26
CA PRO A 195 20.63 24.11 15.59
C PRO A 195 20.22 24.54 16.99
N ALA A 196 21.18 24.51 17.92
CA ALA A 196 21.02 25.11 19.21
C ALA A 196 20.90 26.61 18.96
N LEU A 197 19.68 27.09 18.88
CA LEU A 197 19.42 28.53 18.87
C LEU A 197 17.95 28.82 19.13
N GLY A 198 17.76 29.66 20.12
CA GLY A 198 16.69 30.64 20.18
C GLY A 198 15.28 30.05 20.10
N ARG A 199 14.68 29.88 21.25
CA ARG A 199 13.26 29.58 21.46
C ARG A 199 12.41 30.54 20.62
N VAL A 200 12.17 30.17 19.35
CA VAL A 200 11.04 30.68 18.59
C VAL A 200 9.96 29.63 18.74
N GLU A 201 8.93 29.97 19.49
CA GLU A 201 7.70 29.18 19.63
C GLU A 201 6.97 29.17 18.28
N GLY A 202 7.48 28.40 17.31
CA GLY A 202 6.78 28.00 16.12
C GLY A 202 6.48 26.52 16.25
N LYS A 203 5.21 26.13 16.34
CA LYS A 203 4.79 24.72 16.18
C LYS A 203 5.49 24.17 14.93
N PRO A 204 6.11 22.96 14.99
CA PRO A 204 6.69 22.36 13.80
C PRO A 204 5.62 22.33 12.72
N LYS A 205 5.93 22.87 11.53
CA LYS A 205 5.03 22.87 10.38
C LYS A 205 4.89 21.39 9.98
N GLN A 206 3.80 20.77 10.40
CA GLN A 206 3.50 19.39 10.07
C GLN A 206 3.48 19.26 8.55
N ALA A 207 4.08 18.19 8.01
CA ALA A 207 4.10 17.93 6.58
C ALA A 207 2.67 17.89 6.03
N ALA A 208 2.42 18.57 4.91
CA ALA A 208 1.14 18.49 4.22
C ALA A 208 0.93 17.06 3.70
N TYR A 209 -0.33 16.64 3.60
CA TYR A 209 -0.66 15.36 2.97
C TYR A 209 -0.17 15.35 1.51
N ILE A 210 0.55 14.30 1.14
CA ILE A 210 1.03 14.10 -0.22
C ILE A 210 0.14 13.04 -0.87
N SER A 211 -0.64 13.45 -1.87
CA SER A 211 -1.45 12.56 -2.70
C SER A 211 -0.86 12.46 -4.09
N ALA A 212 -1.00 11.29 -4.72
CA ALA A 212 -0.62 11.08 -6.11
C ALA A 212 -1.55 11.82 -7.09
N TYR A 213 -2.79 12.06 -6.67
CA TYR A 213 -3.82 12.69 -7.48
C TYR A 213 -4.47 13.84 -6.72
N PRO A 214 -5.15 14.79 -7.42
CA PRO A 214 -5.89 15.85 -6.76
C PRO A 214 -6.89 15.29 -5.74
N VAL A 215 -6.81 15.75 -4.49
CA VAL A 215 -7.76 15.36 -3.45
C VAL A 215 -9.06 16.14 -3.63
N VAL A 216 -10.16 15.42 -3.77
CA VAL A 216 -11.51 15.97 -3.95
C VAL A 216 -12.38 15.57 -2.78
N ASP A 217 -12.99 16.57 -2.13
CA ASP A 217 -14.02 16.34 -1.14
C ASP A 217 -15.30 15.83 -1.81
N ALA A 218 -15.77 14.65 -1.44
CA ALA A 218 -16.99 14.08 -1.98
C ALA A 218 -18.26 14.88 -1.64
N ALA A 219 -18.20 15.79 -0.66
CA ALA A 219 -19.27 16.74 -0.38
C ALA A 219 -19.26 17.96 -1.32
N ASP A 220 -18.15 18.23 -2.02
CA ASP A 220 -18.04 19.33 -2.97
C ASP A 220 -18.33 18.85 -4.40
N PHE A 221 -19.63 18.83 -4.75
CA PHE A 221 -20.10 18.44 -6.08
C PHE A 221 -19.45 19.29 -7.19
N SER A 222 -19.26 20.59 -6.97
CA SER A 222 -18.72 21.50 -7.98
C SER A 222 -17.27 21.15 -8.31
N LYS A 223 -16.47 20.82 -7.29
CA LYS A 223 -15.08 20.39 -7.46
C LYS A 223 -15.01 19.03 -8.16
N ALA A 224 -15.92 18.11 -7.84
CA ALA A 224 -15.99 16.81 -8.50
C ALA A 224 -16.33 16.95 -10.00
N VAL A 225 -17.28 17.81 -10.36
CA VAL A 225 -17.63 18.07 -11.76
C VAL A 225 -16.46 18.63 -12.57
N LYS A 226 -15.65 19.52 -11.98
CA LYS A 226 -14.45 20.07 -12.64
C LYS A 226 -13.37 19.03 -12.92
N ASN A 227 -13.43 17.89 -12.23
CA ASN A 227 -12.48 16.79 -12.36
C ASN A 227 -13.04 15.61 -13.15
N VAL A 228 -14.16 15.76 -13.85
CA VAL A 228 -14.69 14.71 -14.75
C VAL A 228 -13.65 14.37 -15.81
N GLY A 229 -13.40 13.07 -16.00
CA GLY A 229 -12.36 12.57 -16.89
C GLY A 229 -10.94 12.57 -16.30
N ASN A 230 -10.76 13.10 -15.09
CA ASN A 230 -9.48 13.05 -14.37
C ASN A 230 -9.50 11.99 -13.27
N ARG A 231 -8.32 11.41 -13.01
CA ARG A 231 -8.10 10.54 -11.85
C ARG A 231 -7.92 11.40 -10.60
N VAL A 232 -8.61 11.04 -9.52
CA VAL A 232 -8.59 11.79 -8.25
C VAL A 232 -8.54 10.85 -7.06
N GLU A 233 -8.14 11.37 -5.92
CA GLU A 233 -8.42 10.80 -4.60
C GLU A 233 -9.68 11.45 -4.05
N LEU A 234 -10.81 10.73 -4.05
CA LEU A 234 -12.09 11.19 -3.54
C LEU A 234 -12.20 10.83 -2.06
N VAL A 235 -12.33 11.83 -1.20
CA VAL A 235 -12.44 11.64 0.27
C VAL A 235 -13.81 12.11 0.73
N GLY A 236 -14.53 11.25 1.48
CA GLY A 236 -15.84 11.61 2.00
C GLY A 236 -16.44 10.63 3.00
N ARG A 237 -17.54 11.05 3.63
CA ARG A 237 -18.35 10.23 4.51
C ARG A 237 -19.54 9.67 3.75
N ILE A 238 -19.74 8.36 3.77
CA ILE A 238 -20.89 7.70 3.14
C ILE A 238 -22.15 8.09 3.89
N ILE A 239 -23.13 8.63 3.17
CA ILE A 239 -24.41 9.12 3.74
C ILE A 239 -25.53 8.12 3.51
N ASP A 240 -25.53 7.42 2.36
CA ASP A 240 -26.61 6.54 1.99
C ASP A 240 -26.10 5.35 1.17
N PHE A 241 -26.79 4.22 1.30
CA PHE A 241 -26.50 2.96 0.60
C PHE A 241 -27.73 2.52 -0.18
N LYS A 242 -27.55 2.16 -1.44
CA LYS A 242 -28.60 1.58 -2.25
C LYS A 242 -28.10 0.34 -2.97
N TYR A 243 -28.74 -0.81 -2.68
CA TYR A 243 -28.66 -2.01 -3.50
C TYR A 243 -29.92 -2.13 -4.36
N ASP A 244 -29.79 -2.48 -5.62
CA ASP A 244 -30.94 -2.78 -6.51
C ASP A 244 -30.51 -3.75 -7.62
N ILE A 245 -31.50 -4.27 -8.35
CA ILE A 245 -31.29 -5.15 -9.51
C ILE A 245 -31.81 -4.42 -10.74
N GLY A 246 -31.01 -4.38 -11.80
CA GLY A 246 -31.34 -3.72 -13.04
C GLY A 246 -32.66 -4.26 -13.65
N LYS A 247 -33.57 -3.35 -13.97
CA LYS A 247 -34.92 -3.69 -14.47
C LYS A 247 -35.04 -3.67 -16.00
N ARG A 248 -34.08 -3.02 -16.68
CA ARG A 248 -34.16 -2.79 -18.14
C ARG A 248 -32.77 -2.81 -18.80
N GLY A 249 -32.74 -2.98 -20.12
CA GLY A 249 -31.53 -2.88 -20.94
C GLY A 249 -30.48 -3.94 -20.64
N ARG A 250 -29.22 -3.63 -20.94
CA ARG A 250 -28.05 -4.53 -20.73
C ARG A 250 -27.82 -4.89 -19.26
N GLY A 251 -28.37 -4.12 -18.32
CA GLY A 251 -28.28 -4.36 -16.89
C GLY A 251 -29.45 -5.18 -16.31
N LYS A 252 -30.40 -5.67 -17.11
CA LYS A 252 -31.57 -6.43 -16.62
C LYS A 252 -31.10 -7.69 -15.87
N GLY A 253 -31.58 -7.86 -14.63
CA GLY A 253 -31.24 -9.00 -13.76
C GLY A 253 -29.87 -8.89 -13.09
N LYS A 254 -29.08 -7.85 -13.37
CA LYS A 254 -27.74 -7.66 -12.79
C LYS A 254 -27.81 -6.78 -11.54
N PRO A 255 -27.18 -7.19 -10.40
CA PRO A 255 -27.13 -6.38 -9.21
C PRO A 255 -26.19 -5.17 -9.38
N TYR A 256 -26.49 -4.09 -8.67
CA TYR A 256 -25.62 -2.94 -8.53
C TYR A 256 -25.76 -2.29 -7.15
N VAL A 257 -24.72 -1.58 -6.73
CA VAL A 257 -24.73 -0.81 -5.49
C VAL A 257 -24.33 0.64 -5.77
N PHE A 258 -25.00 1.57 -5.10
CA PHE A 258 -24.58 2.97 -5.01
C PHE A 258 -24.28 3.32 -3.56
N LEU A 259 -23.15 3.97 -3.33
CA LEU A 259 -22.83 4.66 -2.07
C LEU A 259 -22.87 6.16 -2.33
N ASN A 260 -23.77 6.86 -1.70
CA ASN A 260 -23.99 8.28 -1.93
C ASN A 260 -23.31 9.12 -0.85
N PHE A 261 -22.68 10.22 -1.26
CA PHE A 261 -22.09 11.21 -0.34
C PHE A 261 -23.04 12.39 -0.03
N GLY A 262 -24.30 12.26 -0.39
CA GLY A 262 -25.36 13.22 -0.11
C GLY A 262 -26.75 12.64 -0.40
N PRO A 263 -27.84 13.44 -0.21
CA PRO A 263 -29.20 13.00 -0.50
C PRO A 263 -29.38 12.69 -1.99
N TRP A 264 -29.83 11.49 -2.34
CA TRP A 264 -29.86 11.00 -3.73
C TRP A 264 -30.74 11.85 -4.70
N LYS A 265 -31.65 12.67 -4.20
CA LYS A 265 -32.49 13.59 -5.01
C LYS A 265 -31.83 14.93 -5.28
N SER A 266 -30.58 15.12 -4.91
CA SER A 266 -29.80 16.34 -5.17
C SER A 266 -28.61 16.08 -6.07
N ASN A 267 -27.88 17.12 -6.44
CA ASN A 267 -26.61 16.99 -7.13
C ASN A 267 -25.56 16.46 -6.15
N ILE A 268 -25.08 15.25 -6.38
CA ILE A 268 -24.16 14.56 -5.46
C ILE A 268 -23.04 13.84 -6.17
N VAL A 269 -22.02 13.53 -5.39
CA VAL A 269 -21.00 12.55 -5.72
C VAL A 269 -21.42 11.19 -5.18
N LYS A 270 -21.13 10.10 -5.90
CA LYS A 270 -21.43 8.74 -5.51
C LYS A 270 -20.34 7.76 -5.96
N LEU A 271 -20.24 6.62 -5.30
CA LEU A 271 -19.53 5.45 -5.81
C LEU A 271 -20.54 4.50 -6.47
N THR A 272 -20.15 3.94 -7.58
CA THR A 272 -20.97 3.00 -8.36
C THR A 272 -20.27 1.66 -8.42
N PHE A 273 -20.97 0.60 -8.04
CA PHE A 273 -20.50 -0.79 -8.12
C PHE A 273 -21.44 -1.56 -9.04
N TRP A 274 -20.97 -1.89 -10.23
CA TRP A 274 -21.71 -2.72 -11.16
C TRP A 274 -21.52 -4.21 -10.89
N SER A 275 -22.39 -5.06 -11.41
CA SER A 275 -22.34 -6.52 -11.25
C SER A 275 -20.95 -7.13 -11.48
N ASP A 276 -20.27 -6.66 -12.52
CA ASP A 276 -18.98 -7.22 -12.93
C ASP A 276 -17.88 -6.88 -11.91
N GLY A 277 -17.90 -5.68 -11.33
CA GLY A 277 -17.06 -5.31 -10.20
C GLY A 277 -17.43 -6.08 -8.92
N LEU A 278 -18.73 -6.16 -8.60
CA LEU A 278 -19.21 -6.83 -7.40
C LEU A 278 -18.86 -8.34 -7.35
N VAL A 279 -18.78 -9.03 -8.51
CA VAL A 279 -18.39 -10.43 -8.57
C VAL A 279 -16.93 -10.63 -8.12
N ASN A 280 -16.07 -9.70 -8.47
CA ASN A 280 -14.62 -9.79 -8.21
C ASN A 280 -14.23 -9.30 -6.80
N MET A 281 -15.14 -8.65 -6.07
CA MET A 281 -14.87 -8.12 -4.74
C MET A 281 -15.04 -9.17 -3.64
N ILE A 282 -14.05 -9.23 -2.74
CA ILE A 282 -14.11 -10.01 -1.49
C ILE A 282 -14.96 -9.24 -0.46
N ASN A 283 -14.69 -7.94 -0.31
CA ASN A 283 -15.40 -7.04 0.60
C ASN A 283 -16.46 -6.25 -0.17
N LYS A 284 -17.65 -6.82 -0.27
CA LYS A 284 -18.75 -6.17 -0.99
C LYS A 284 -19.32 -5.01 -0.18
N PRO A 285 -19.73 -3.90 -0.84
CA PRO A 285 -20.37 -2.80 -0.16
C PRO A 285 -21.68 -3.24 0.47
N GLU A 286 -21.92 -2.82 1.71
CA GLU A 286 -23.09 -3.16 2.50
C GLU A 286 -23.61 -1.97 3.32
N GLN A 287 -24.78 -2.10 3.93
CA GLN A 287 -25.42 -1.04 4.73
C GLN A 287 -24.56 -0.56 5.91
N SER A 288 -23.71 -1.42 6.45
CA SER A 288 -22.78 -1.08 7.55
C SER A 288 -21.70 -0.06 7.17
N TRP A 289 -21.52 0.22 5.87
CA TRP A 289 -20.58 1.23 5.39
C TRP A 289 -21.12 2.66 5.55
N VAL A 290 -22.42 2.84 5.72
CA VAL A 290 -23.04 4.16 5.97
C VAL A 290 -22.51 4.76 7.27
N GLY A 291 -22.14 6.02 7.20
CA GLY A 291 -21.54 6.77 8.31
C GLY A 291 -20.01 6.67 8.38
N ARG A 292 -19.38 5.76 7.63
CA ARG A 292 -17.92 5.61 7.60
C ARG A 292 -17.29 6.62 6.64
N TRP A 293 -16.09 7.06 6.98
CA TRP A 293 -15.24 7.84 6.10
C TRP A 293 -14.44 6.91 5.18
N VAL A 294 -14.33 7.32 3.92
CA VAL A 294 -13.58 6.58 2.90
C VAL A 294 -12.69 7.50 2.08
N SER A 295 -11.60 6.93 1.58
CA SER A 295 -10.78 7.46 0.49
C SER A 295 -10.89 6.51 -0.69
N VAL A 296 -11.11 7.05 -1.87
CA VAL A 296 -11.31 6.26 -3.10
C VAL A 296 -10.51 6.87 -4.24
N THR A 297 -9.57 6.11 -4.79
CA THR A 297 -8.80 6.54 -5.96
C THR A 297 -9.43 6.00 -7.24
N GLY A 298 -9.70 6.88 -8.19
CA GLY A 298 -10.28 6.47 -9.46
C GLY A 298 -10.59 7.64 -10.40
N LEU A 299 -10.98 7.29 -11.61
CA LEU A 299 -11.44 8.24 -12.63
C LEU A 299 -12.84 8.73 -12.28
N ILE A 300 -13.06 10.04 -12.33
CA ILE A 300 -14.42 10.58 -12.21
C ILE A 300 -15.15 10.37 -13.53
N ASP A 301 -16.22 9.57 -13.49
CA ASP A 301 -17.07 9.23 -14.63
C ASP A 301 -17.83 10.46 -15.17
N ALA A 302 -18.28 10.34 -16.42
CA ALA A 302 -19.18 11.33 -17.02
C ALA A 302 -20.47 11.51 -16.21
N PRO A 303 -20.99 12.75 -16.07
CA PRO A 303 -22.16 13.01 -15.27
C PRO A 303 -23.40 12.27 -15.76
N TYR A 304 -24.17 11.72 -14.85
CA TYR A 304 -25.51 11.20 -15.11
C TYR A 304 -26.57 12.21 -14.65
N THR A 305 -27.38 12.71 -15.57
CA THR A 305 -28.47 13.64 -15.26
C THR A 305 -29.83 12.96 -15.40
N SER A 306 -30.60 12.98 -14.32
CA SER A 306 -31.98 12.48 -14.29
C SER A 306 -32.95 13.62 -14.64
N ARG A 307 -33.53 13.61 -15.86
CA ARG A 307 -34.56 14.59 -16.27
C ARG A 307 -35.82 14.52 -15.43
N ARG A 308 -36.17 13.30 -14.94
CA ARG A 308 -37.40 13.08 -14.14
C ARG A 308 -37.36 13.76 -12.78
N TYR A 309 -36.18 13.80 -12.17
CA TYR A 309 -35.99 14.26 -10.78
C TYR A 309 -35.12 15.51 -10.69
N ASN A 310 -34.67 16.04 -11.83
CA ASN A 310 -33.85 17.24 -11.95
C ASN A 310 -32.60 17.23 -11.05
N TYR A 311 -31.83 16.14 -11.09
CA TYR A 311 -30.54 16.04 -10.40
C TYR A 311 -29.44 15.51 -11.33
N THR A 312 -28.20 15.83 -10.99
CA THR A 312 -27.00 15.30 -11.64
C THR A 312 -26.14 14.59 -10.63
N HIS A 313 -25.69 13.39 -10.96
CA HIS A 313 -24.73 12.62 -10.18
C HIS A 313 -23.42 12.48 -10.95
N VAL A 314 -22.29 12.66 -10.26
CA VAL A 314 -20.96 12.32 -10.73
C VAL A 314 -20.32 11.33 -9.74
N GLY A 315 -19.28 10.65 -10.11
CA GLY A 315 -18.59 9.78 -9.16
C GLY A 315 -17.60 8.84 -9.80
N ILE A 316 -17.21 7.83 -9.05
CA ILE A 316 -16.23 6.83 -9.46
C ILE A 316 -16.91 5.48 -9.56
N THR A 317 -16.69 4.77 -10.69
CA THR A 317 -17.03 3.35 -10.79
C THR A 317 -15.93 2.51 -10.14
N VAL A 318 -16.30 1.78 -9.09
CA VAL A 318 -15.39 0.88 -8.36
C VAL A 318 -15.47 -0.50 -8.97
N THR A 319 -14.32 -1.07 -9.34
CA THR A 319 -14.21 -2.35 -10.07
C THR A 319 -13.43 -3.42 -9.33
N ALA A 320 -12.68 -3.06 -8.27
CA ALA A 320 -11.81 -3.97 -7.54
C ALA A 320 -11.78 -3.67 -6.04
N ASP A 321 -11.46 -4.71 -5.25
CA ASP A 321 -11.10 -4.53 -3.84
C ASP A 321 -9.91 -3.59 -3.71
N GLY A 322 -9.86 -2.85 -2.60
CA GLY A 322 -8.78 -1.94 -2.30
C GLY A 322 -8.94 -0.52 -2.88
N GLN A 323 -9.79 -0.32 -3.92
CA GLN A 323 -10.11 1.05 -4.38
C GLN A 323 -10.81 1.89 -3.31
N VAL A 324 -11.56 1.26 -2.39
CA VAL A 324 -12.26 1.93 -1.29
C VAL A 324 -11.56 1.64 0.02
N GLN A 325 -10.94 2.64 0.60
CA GLN A 325 -10.26 2.54 1.87
C GLN A 325 -11.05 3.21 2.98
N PHE A 326 -11.27 2.49 4.07
CA PHE A 326 -11.84 3.08 5.27
C PHE A 326 -10.76 3.86 6.03
N ILE A 327 -11.05 5.12 6.30
CA ILE A 327 -10.18 6.03 7.01
C ILE A 327 -10.88 6.61 8.24
N THR A 328 -10.12 7.14 9.18
CA THR A 328 -10.70 7.88 10.30
C THR A 328 -11.13 9.28 9.86
N GLU A 329 -12.03 9.92 10.63
CA GLU A 329 -12.41 11.31 10.38
C GLU A 329 -11.21 12.26 10.48
N ALA A 330 -10.29 11.99 11.41
CA ALA A 330 -9.07 12.76 11.57
C ALA A 330 -8.16 12.64 10.33
N ASP A 331 -8.04 11.44 9.78
CA ASP A 331 -7.27 11.19 8.55
C ASP A 331 -7.94 11.84 7.34
N ALA A 332 -9.27 11.76 7.22
CA ALA A 332 -10.02 12.44 6.18
C ALA A 332 -9.80 13.96 6.21
N ASN A 333 -9.87 14.58 7.39
CA ASN A 333 -9.63 16.01 7.55
C ASN A 333 -8.18 16.39 7.22
N TYR A 334 -7.21 15.55 7.55
CA TYR A 334 -5.82 15.74 7.16
C TYR A 334 -5.65 15.68 5.63
N ARG A 335 -6.20 14.67 4.97
CA ARG A 335 -6.15 14.52 3.51
C ARG A 335 -6.83 15.68 2.78
N LEU A 336 -7.92 16.19 3.32
CA LEU A 336 -8.65 17.35 2.79
C LEU A 336 -7.97 18.70 3.13
N GLY A 337 -6.84 18.70 3.82
CA GLY A 337 -6.14 19.92 4.25
C GLY A 337 -6.90 20.76 5.30
N ARG A 338 -7.85 20.14 6.01
CA ARG A 338 -8.68 20.81 7.04
C ARG A 338 -8.06 20.75 8.44
N ALA A 339 -7.17 19.81 8.66
CA ALA A 339 -6.48 19.60 9.92
C ALA A 339 -5.03 19.16 9.66
N SER A 340 -4.21 19.31 10.70
CA SER A 340 -2.86 18.73 10.72
C SER A 340 -2.94 17.19 10.80
N ALA A 341 -1.83 16.49 10.45
CA ALA A 341 -1.77 15.04 10.56
C ALA A 341 -2.27 14.54 11.92
N PRO A 342 -3.11 13.49 11.95
CA PRO A 342 -3.59 12.95 13.21
C PRO A 342 -2.39 12.47 14.03
N THR A 343 -2.31 12.96 15.27
CA THR A 343 -1.34 12.45 16.24
C THR A 343 -1.71 10.99 16.52
N GLN A 344 -0.84 10.06 16.19
CA GLN A 344 -1.07 8.65 16.54
C GLN A 344 -1.30 8.57 18.06
N GLN A 345 -2.49 8.12 18.45
CA GLN A 345 -2.72 7.78 19.86
C GLN A 345 -1.79 6.61 20.18
N ASN A 346 -0.83 6.84 21.07
CA ASN A 346 0.05 5.82 21.57
C ASN A 346 -0.82 4.67 22.12
N ASN A 347 -0.54 3.42 21.75
CA ASN A 347 -1.22 2.24 22.30
C ASN A 347 -1.28 2.25 23.83
N ARG A 348 -0.35 2.97 24.46
CA ARG A 348 -0.34 3.23 25.91
C ARG A 348 -1.53 4.07 26.37
N ASP A 349 -1.99 5.03 25.56
CA ASP A 349 -3.16 5.87 25.88
C ASP A 349 -4.46 5.13 25.57
N VAL A 350 -4.48 4.29 24.53
CA VAL A 350 -5.61 3.38 24.24
C VAL A 350 -5.79 2.37 25.37
N LEU A 351 -4.70 1.75 25.83
CA LEU A 351 -4.72 0.82 26.98
C LEU A 351 -5.09 1.53 28.29
N ARG A 352 -4.65 2.78 28.49
CA ARG A 352 -5.01 3.58 29.64
C ARG A 352 -6.48 3.93 29.65
N ASN A 353 -7.06 4.28 28.49
CA ASN A 353 -8.48 4.59 28.34
C ASN A 353 -9.36 3.34 28.45
N LEU A 354 -8.92 2.18 27.93
CA LEU A 354 -9.58 0.90 28.16
C LEU A 354 -9.50 0.48 29.62
N GLY A 355 -8.36 0.67 30.29
CA GLY A 355 -8.20 0.41 31.73
C GLY A 355 -9.04 1.34 32.61
N ALA A 356 -9.28 2.58 32.18
CA ALA A 356 -10.16 3.53 32.89
C ALA A 356 -11.65 3.19 32.72
N ALA A 357 -12.04 2.68 31.54
CA ALA A 357 -13.41 2.23 31.25
C ALA A 357 -13.77 0.90 31.94
N MET A 358 -12.79 0.12 32.36
CA MET A 358 -12.98 -1.15 33.07
C MET A 358 -12.82 -1.04 34.60
N ARG A 359 -12.78 0.17 35.18
CA ARG A 359 -12.84 0.29 36.62
C ARG A 359 -14.28 -0.03 37.06
N PRO A 360 -14.52 -1.09 37.84
CA PRO A 360 -15.83 -1.35 38.42
C PRO A 360 -16.23 -0.17 39.31
N ALA A 361 -17.45 0.32 39.12
CA ALA A 361 -18.02 1.30 40.02
C ALA A 361 -17.95 0.74 41.45
N THR A 362 -17.32 1.48 42.35
CA THR A 362 -17.25 1.15 43.80
C THR A 362 -18.66 0.86 44.29
N PRO A 363 -18.98 -0.33 44.84
CA PRO A 363 -20.28 -0.60 45.38
C PRO A 363 -20.48 0.25 46.63
N LYS A 364 -21.57 1.01 46.67
CA LYS A 364 -22.07 1.68 47.88
C LYS A 364 -22.27 0.61 48.96
N ARG A 365 -21.57 0.77 50.09
CA ARG A 365 -21.63 -0.10 51.24
C ARG A 365 -23.03 -0.02 51.85
N LEU A 366 -23.78 -1.13 51.78
CA LEU A 366 -24.97 -1.35 52.61
C LEU A 366 -24.51 -1.92 53.97
N PRO A 367 -25.08 -1.53 55.09
CA PRO A 367 -24.68 -2.01 56.42
C PRO A 367 -25.23 -3.42 56.67
N GLY A 368 -24.36 -4.31 57.14
CA GLY A 368 -24.69 -5.49 57.90
C GLY A 368 -24.89 -6.81 57.19
N VAL A 369 -23.82 -7.40 56.64
CA VAL A 369 -23.75 -8.88 56.45
C VAL A 369 -22.29 -9.30 56.69
N GLN A 370 -22.07 -10.28 57.56
CA GLN A 370 -20.77 -10.85 57.89
C GLN A 370 -20.23 -11.68 56.70
N PRO A 371 -18.89 -11.76 56.48
CA PRO A 371 -18.32 -12.45 55.33
C PRO A 371 -18.24 -13.97 55.59
N THR A 372 -18.74 -14.75 54.63
CA THR A 372 -18.42 -16.18 54.46
C THR A 372 -17.03 -16.32 53.83
N PRO A 373 -16.23 -17.37 54.15
CA PRO A 373 -14.85 -17.53 53.68
C PRO A 373 -14.84 -17.91 52.20
N ALA A 374 -13.84 -17.36 51.47
CA ALA A 374 -13.59 -17.57 50.05
C ALA A 374 -13.06 -18.99 49.77
N PRO A 375 -13.43 -19.60 48.63
CA PRO A 375 -12.79 -20.84 48.18
C PRO A 375 -11.43 -20.56 47.51
N ASN A 376 -10.52 -21.51 47.76
CA ASN A 376 -9.09 -21.50 47.48
C ASN A 376 -8.68 -21.23 46.01
N ALA A 377 -7.62 -20.46 45.91
CA ALA A 377 -6.51 -20.41 44.95
C ALA A 377 -6.75 -20.87 43.51
N VAL A 378 -6.76 -19.89 42.64
CA VAL A 378 -6.53 -20.04 41.21
C VAL A 378 -5.07 -20.46 40.99
N GLN A 379 -4.86 -21.64 40.39
CA GLN A 379 -3.55 -22.10 39.93
C GLN A 379 -2.96 -21.12 38.93
N THR A 380 -1.73 -20.68 39.21
CA THR A 380 -1.02 -19.75 38.31
C THR A 380 -0.53 -20.47 37.05
N ASN A 381 -0.49 -19.76 35.92
CA ASN A 381 0.02 -20.26 34.62
C ASN A 381 1.40 -20.96 34.70
N ARG A 382 2.12 -20.76 35.75
CA ARG A 382 3.42 -21.41 36.06
C ARG A 382 3.25 -22.88 36.43
N ASP A 383 2.16 -23.25 37.11
CA ASP A 383 1.88 -24.64 37.50
C ASP A 383 1.39 -25.46 36.30
N ILE A 384 0.68 -24.84 35.38
CA ILE A 384 0.26 -25.48 34.12
C ILE A 384 1.47 -25.79 33.22
N LEU A 385 2.42 -24.87 33.10
CA LEU A 385 3.67 -25.09 32.34
C LEU A 385 4.57 -26.16 32.94
N ASN A 386 4.59 -26.30 34.25
CA ASN A 386 5.35 -27.35 34.92
C ASN A 386 4.71 -28.75 34.80
N ALA A 387 3.40 -28.82 34.65
CA ALA A 387 2.69 -30.07 34.39
C ALA A 387 2.94 -30.60 32.98
N ILE A 388 3.03 -29.73 31.98
CA ILE A 388 3.33 -30.11 30.58
C ILE A 388 4.77 -30.62 30.41
N ARG A 389 5.72 -30.18 31.22
CA ARG A 389 7.11 -30.60 31.17
C ARG A 389 7.38 -31.98 31.79
N ARG A 390 6.41 -32.61 32.49
CA ARG A 390 6.59 -33.89 33.24
C ARG A 390 5.91 -35.11 32.61
N ALA A 391 5.36 -35.00 31.41
CA ALA A 391 4.77 -36.15 30.71
C ALA A 391 5.87 -36.91 29.93
N PRO A 392 6.09 -38.22 30.15
CA PRO A 392 7.10 -38.99 29.42
C PRO A 392 6.55 -39.42 28.07
N GLY A 393 7.17 -38.92 27.00
CA GLY A 393 6.88 -39.34 25.63
C GLY A 393 7.89 -40.38 25.14
N THR A 394 7.43 -41.53 24.77
CA THR A 394 8.16 -42.59 24.06
C THR A 394 8.32 -42.21 22.57
N PRO A 395 9.52 -42.37 21.97
CA PRO A 395 9.69 -42.08 20.54
C PRO A 395 9.33 -43.32 19.69
N PRO A 396 8.69 -43.20 18.54
CA PRO A 396 8.60 -44.27 17.56
C PRO A 396 9.85 -44.33 16.67
N ALA A 397 10.24 -45.57 16.37
CA ALA A 397 11.39 -45.98 15.60
C ALA A 397 11.42 -45.45 14.15
N GLY A 398 12.65 -45.22 13.69
CA GLY A 398 12.97 -44.68 12.38
C GLY A 398 12.59 -45.56 11.18
N ARG A 399 12.30 -44.90 10.07
CA ARG A 399 12.52 -45.44 8.73
C ARG A 399 13.41 -44.45 7.96
N GLY A 400 14.55 -44.97 7.52
CA GLY A 400 15.50 -44.25 6.71
C GLY A 400 14.91 -43.90 5.33
N TYR A 401 15.17 -42.68 4.92
CA TYR A 401 15.07 -42.26 3.52
C TYR A 401 16.45 -41.72 3.11
N SER A 402 16.98 -42.38 2.08
CA SER A 402 18.19 -42.03 1.35
C SER A 402 18.07 -40.70 0.66
N SER A 403 19.03 -39.82 0.85
CA SER A 403 19.19 -38.54 0.18
C SER A 403 19.46 -38.75 -1.31
N PRO A 404 18.80 -38.02 -2.23
CA PRO A 404 19.25 -37.92 -3.61
C PRO A 404 20.36 -36.85 -3.72
N THR A 405 21.39 -37.21 -4.44
CA THR A 405 22.52 -36.39 -4.90
C THR A 405 22.06 -35.12 -5.64
N PRO A 406 22.75 -33.98 -5.50
CA PRO A 406 22.38 -32.75 -6.19
C PRO A 406 22.72 -32.86 -7.68
N SER A 407 21.70 -32.77 -8.51
CA SER A 407 21.84 -32.59 -9.96
C SER A 407 22.24 -31.14 -10.28
N THR A 408 23.27 -31.00 -11.11
CA THR A 408 23.77 -29.76 -11.71
C THR A 408 22.64 -28.91 -12.32
N PRO A 409 22.64 -27.56 -12.13
CA PRO A 409 21.65 -26.71 -12.72
C PRO A 409 21.84 -26.61 -14.25
N PRO A 410 20.77 -26.54 -15.03
CA PRO A 410 20.88 -26.38 -16.47
C PRO A 410 21.40 -24.95 -16.79
N LYS A 411 22.46 -24.88 -17.57
CA LYS A 411 22.90 -23.65 -18.24
C LYS A 411 21.82 -23.22 -19.24
N GLY A 412 20.97 -22.30 -18.88
CA GLY A 412 19.93 -21.76 -19.72
C GLY A 412 20.03 -20.25 -19.87
N ASN A 413 20.24 -19.83 -21.10
CA ASN A 413 20.40 -18.52 -21.71
C ASN A 413 19.39 -17.44 -21.28
N GLY A 414 19.32 -17.08 -20.00
CA GLY A 414 18.52 -15.92 -19.54
C GLY A 414 19.04 -14.59 -20.12
N TRP A 415 20.35 -14.49 -20.37
CA TRP A 415 20.99 -13.28 -20.88
C TRP A 415 20.59 -12.89 -22.29
N ALA A 416 20.40 -13.85 -23.21
CA ALA A 416 20.04 -13.55 -24.59
C ALA A 416 18.62 -12.96 -24.73
N ARG A 417 17.71 -13.23 -23.76
CA ARG A 417 16.35 -12.72 -23.79
C ARG A 417 16.25 -11.30 -23.24
N VAL A 418 16.97 -10.96 -22.18
CA VAL A 418 17.01 -9.61 -21.61
C VAL A 418 17.68 -8.64 -22.59
N VAL A 419 18.77 -9.03 -23.21
CA VAL A 419 19.44 -8.25 -24.29
C VAL A 419 18.52 -8.09 -25.51
N GLY A 420 17.69 -9.07 -25.84
CA GLY A 420 16.68 -8.96 -26.91
C GLY A 420 15.57 -7.95 -26.64
N ILE A 421 15.20 -7.75 -25.39
CA ILE A 421 14.21 -6.73 -24.98
C ILE A 421 14.85 -5.35 -25.07
N ILE A 422 16.06 -5.17 -24.57
CA ILE A 422 16.82 -3.92 -24.63
C ILE A 422 17.12 -3.54 -26.08
N HIS A 423 17.50 -4.51 -26.90
CA HIS A 423 17.81 -4.28 -28.33
C HIS A 423 16.54 -3.86 -29.11
N ARG A 424 15.36 -4.38 -28.77
CA ARG A 424 14.10 -3.96 -29.39
C ARG A 424 13.66 -2.57 -28.90
N ALA A 425 13.84 -2.23 -27.63
CA ALA A 425 13.57 -0.87 -27.12
C ALA A 425 14.46 0.16 -27.82
N LEU A 426 15.73 -0.14 -28.05
CA LEU A 426 16.67 0.74 -28.78
C LEU A 426 16.37 0.86 -30.28
N GLN A 427 15.77 -0.16 -30.91
CA GLN A 427 15.35 -0.10 -32.31
C GLN A 427 14.10 0.76 -32.57
N TYR A 428 13.32 1.09 -31.53
CA TYR A 428 12.17 1.98 -31.62
C TYR A 428 12.52 3.45 -31.36
N LEU A 429 13.72 3.74 -30.87
CA LEU A 429 14.22 5.10 -30.60
C LEU A 429 15.16 5.62 -31.70
N SER A 430 15.51 4.81 -32.67
CA SER A 430 16.24 5.16 -33.92
C SER A 430 15.28 5.30 -35.09
#